data_7f678e4a9682820bad766f35f824b876
#
_entry.id   7f678e4a9682820bad766f35f824b876
#
_cell.length_a   1.000
_cell.length_b   1.000
_cell.length_c   1.000
_cell.angle_alpha   90.00
_cell.angle_beta   90.00
_cell.angle_gamma   90.00
#
_symmetry.space_group_name_H-M   'P 1'
#
loop_
_entity.id
_entity.type
_entity.pdbx_description
1 polymer ?
#
loop_
_entity_poly.entity_id
_entity_poly.type
_entity_poly.pdbx_seq_one_letter_code
_entity_poly.pdbx_strand_id
1 'polypeptide(L)'
;MSDVFDEPPPSFDDGPARNIEAKTGRTPPHNIQVEQSLSGVMLLSRDAIASALEVVEAAHFYRPAHQHIFEALTSLYSAGDEADVVTVGDLLDRNDLLQGMGGSAMLLDLQSQAPAVTGAKKYAEIVRENALLRRLISVGNEIAEIAYDRPDDVVKAVDEAEHLVFEVAQGRASDTMANMRDMIEKSLDRLEMLYERGEGITGTPTGFVDLDDLLSGMQPNALYVIGARPAMGKTSFALNIASHAAVEGNKPVLIFSLEMGQLELSQRMLCSESRVDSKSMRDGRLDESDWTKISHGVARLSEAPIWIDDNPGLTVMLSLIHI
;
A
#
# COMPACT_ATOMS: atom_id res chain seq x y z
N MET A 1 23.76 27.47 50.28
CA MET A 1 23.16 28.22 49.15
C MET A 1 23.46 27.40 47.89
N SER A 2 22.65 26.45 47.68
CA SER A 2 22.71 25.49 46.56
C SER A 2 21.31 24.95 46.41
N ASP A 3 20.96 24.66 45.18
CA ASP A 3 19.81 23.87 44.75
C ASP A 3 18.46 24.64 44.63
N VAL A 4 18.37 25.45 43.57
CA VAL A 4 17.10 25.87 42.98
C VAL A 4 17.25 25.93 41.46
N PHE A 5 17.49 24.79 40.78
CA PHE A 5 17.33 24.65 39.32
C PHE A 5 17.21 23.18 38.97
N ASP A 6 16.11 22.55 39.34
CA ASP A 6 15.74 21.28 38.73
C ASP A 6 14.23 20.98 38.92
N GLU A 7 13.36 21.91 38.53
CA GLU A 7 11.99 21.53 38.24
C GLU A 7 11.81 21.49 36.71
N PRO A 8 11.43 20.30 36.16
CA PRO A 8 11.08 20.22 34.76
C PRO A 8 9.83 21.09 34.48
N PRO A 9 9.76 21.76 33.32
CA PRO A 9 8.60 22.58 32.98
C PRO A 9 7.31 21.73 32.95
N PRO A 10 6.13 22.34 33.24
CA PRO A 10 4.88 21.61 33.32
C PRO A 10 4.59 20.83 32.04
N SER A 11 4.26 19.57 32.22
CA SER A 11 3.95 18.63 31.15
C SER A 11 2.67 19.04 30.43
N PHE A 12 2.77 19.41 29.16
CA PHE A 12 1.64 19.38 28.24
C PHE A 12 1.20 17.95 27.99
N ASP A 13 -0.10 17.79 27.82
CA ASP A 13 -0.79 16.52 27.61
C ASP A 13 -0.06 15.68 26.55
N ASP A 14 0.48 14.55 27.02
CA ASP A 14 1.43 13.76 26.28
C ASP A 14 0.66 12.85 25.33
N GLY A 15 0.68 13.20 24.05
CA GLY A 15 0.12 12.44 22.97
C GLY A 15 0.64 10.98 22.86
N PRO A 16 0.31 10.25 21.81
CA PRO A 16 0.51 8.78 21.67
C PRO A 16 1.95 8.29 21.96
N ALA A 17 2.96 9.16 21.95
CA ALA A 17 4.36 8.81 22.21
C ALA A 17 4.63 8.41 23.69
N ARG A 18 3.99 9.08 24.69
CA ARG A 18 4.15 8.72 26.12
C ARG A 18 3.48 7.41 26.49
N ASN A 19 2.39 7.04 25.78
CA ASN A 19 1.76 5.74 25.97
C ASN A 19 2.69 4.58 25.59
N ILE A 20 3.60 4.78 24.66
CA ILE A 20 4.58 3.77 24.22
C ILE A 20 5.69 3.63 25.28
N GLU A 21 6.21 4.73 25.82
CA GLU A 21 7.21 4.70 26.91
C GLU A 21 6.69 4.02 28.17
N ALA A 22 5.45 4.30 28.55
CA ALA A 22 4.82 3.72 29.74
C ALA A 22 4.64 2.20 29.65
N LYS A 23 4.42 1.66 28.45
CA LYS A 23 4.18 0.22 28.24
C LYS A 23 5.47 -0.61 28.07
N THR A 24 6.51 -0.04 27.46
CA THR A 24 7.71 -0.82 27.08
C THR A 24 8.96 -0.46 27.87
N GLY A 25 8.97 0.64 28.62
CA GLY A 25 10.16 1.18 29.29
C GLY A 25 11.31 1.56 28.34
N ARG A 26 11.02 1.71 27.05
CA ARG A 26 11.97 2.11 26.00
C ARG A 26 11.50 3.40 25.33
N THR A 27 12.43 4.31 25.09
CA THR A 27 12.14 5.56 24.37
C THR A 27 11.85 5.26 22.90
N PRO A 28 10.70 5.75 22.36
CA PRO A 28 10.37 5.55 20.95
C PRO A 28 11.40 6.16 20.01
N PRO A 29 11.60 5.64 18.80
CA PRO A 29 12.52 6.19 17.81
C PRO A 29 12.17 7.64 17.47
N HIS A 30 13.15 8.56 17.63
CA HIS A 30 13.02 9.97 17.32
C HIS A 30 14.39 10.61 17.06
N ASN A 31 14.39 11.75 16.39
CA ASN A 31 15.58 12.57 16.22
C ASN A 31 15.21 14.05 16.34
N ILE A 32 15.23 14.56 17.58
CA ILE A 32 14.83 15.94 17.90
C ILE A 32 15.67 16.96 17.13
N GLN A 33 16.97 16.70 16.95
CA GLN A 33 17.85 17.61 16.23
C GLN A 33 17.46 17.75 14.75
N VAL A 34 17.03 16.65 14.11
CA VAL A 34 16.56 16.68 12.73
C VAL A 34 15.20 17.38 12.63
N GLU A 35 14.30 17.16 13.59
CA GLU A 35 13.01 17.89 13.64
C GLU A 35 13.23 19.39 13.78
N GLN A 36 14.12 19.81 14.67
CA GLN A 36 14.51 21.21 14.83
C GLN A 36 15.11 21.79 13.54
N SER A 37 16.02 21.04 12.91
CA SER A 37 16.63 21.44 11.64
C SER A 37 15.58 21.61 10.54
N LEU A 38 14.63 20.66 10.43
CA LEU A 38 13.54 20.75 9.46
C LEU A 38 12.65 21.97 9.71
N SER A 39 12.18 22.15 10.94
CA SER A 39 11.35 23.30 11.31
C SER A 39 12.08 24.64 11.06
N GLY A 40 13.39 24.69 11.39
CA GLY A 40 14.21 25.87 11.18
C GLY A 40 14.40 26.22 9.69
N VAL A 41 14.65 25.25 8.81
CA VAL A 41 14.79 25.53 7.36
C VAL A 41 13.45 25.89 6.72
N MET A 42 12.33 25.35 7.23
CA MET A 42 10.98 25.72 6.78
C MET A 42 10.63 27.18 7.13
N LEU A 43 11.08 27.67 8.30
CA LEU A 43 10.95 29.09 8.70
C LEU A 43 11.81 30.06 7.86
N LEU A 44 12.78 29.53 7.08
CA LEU A 44 13.67 30.33 6.24
C LEU A 44 13.28 30.34 4.76
N SER A 45 12.54 29.34 4.29
CA SER A 45 12.34 29.17 2.84
C SER A 45 11.01 28.50 2.52
N ARG A 46 10.26 29.14 1.62
CA ARG A 46 9.02 28.62 1.07
C ARG A 46 9.22 27.31 0.28
N ASP A 47 10.35 27.17 -0.42
CA ASP A 47 10.70 25.93 -1.14
C ASP A 47 10.99 24.77 -0.18
N ALA A 48 11.53 25.07 1.01
CA ALA A 48 11.73 24.07 2.04
C ALA A 48 10.40 23.57 2.61
N ILE A 49 9.40 24.46 2.76
CA ILE A 49 8.04 24.08 3.17
C ILE A 49 7.45 23.15 2.10
N ALA A 50 7.50 23.53 0.81
CA ALA A 50 6.99 22.70 -0.27
C ALA A 50 7.62 21.30 -0.26
N SER A 51 8.96 21.24 -0.16
CA SER A 51 9.71 19.97 -0.14
C SER A 51 9.40 19.12 1.09
N ALA A 52 9.10 19.73 2.24
CA ALA A 52 8.72 19.02 3.46
C ALA A 52 7.31 18.45 3.36
N LEU A 53 6.35 19.21 2.81
CA LEU A 53 4.95 18.79 2.64
C LEU A 53 4.79 17.59 1.72
N GLU A 54 5.71 17.39 0.77
CA GLU A 54 5.74 16.19 -0.07
C GLU A 54 6.07 14.90 0.71
N VAL A 55 6.72 15.02 1.89
CA VAL A 55 7.34 13.88 2.57
C VAL A 55 6.74 13.61 3.93
N VAL A 56 6.38 14.65 4.69
CA VAL A 56 5.94 14.55 6.09
C VAL A 56 4.62 15.26 6.35
N GLU A 57 3.94 14.78 7.38
CA GLU A 57 2.74 15.37 7.98
C GLU A 57 3.02 15.75 9.43
N ALA A 58 2.16 16.57 10.06
CA ALA A 58 2.31 17.01 11.44
C ALA A 58 2.47 15.84 12.43
N ALA A 59 1.68 14.77 12.25
CA ALA A 59 1.73 13.57 13.08
C ALA A 59 3.08 12.82 13.02
N HIS A 60 3.93 13.11 12.03
CA HIS A 60 5.25 12.48 11.90
C HIS A 60 6.29 13.08 12.87
N PHE A 61 6.05 14.21 13.46
CA PHE A 61 6.95 14.78 14.46
C PHE A 61 6.77 14.14 15.83
N TYR A 62 7.86 13.92 16.54
CA TYR A 62 7.84 13.35 17.88
C TYR A 62 7.41 14.38 18.94
N ARG A 63 7.92 15.62 18.82
CA ARG A 63 7.59 16.70 19.77
C ARG A 63 6.30 17.40 19.35
N PRO A 64 5.29 17.54 20.25
CA PRO A 64 4.07 18.28 19.98
C PRO A 64 4.32 19.73 19.54
N ALA A 65 5.34 20.38 20.11
CA ALA A 65 5.72 21.74 19.69
C ALA A 65 6.12 21.81 18.21
N HIS A 66 6.84 20.81 17.70
CA HIS A 66 7.22 20.77 16.28
C HIS A 66 6.03 20.41 15.38
N GLN A 67 5.06 19.62 15.87
CA GLN A 67 3.80 19.34 15.17
C GLN A 67 3.03 20.65 14.94
N HIS A 68 2.82 21.44 16.01
CA HIS A 68 2.10 22.71 15.92
C HIS A 68 2.81 23.76 15.04
N ILE A 69 4.15 23.82 15.10
CA ILE A 69 4.92 24.68 14.19
C ILE A 69 4.72 24.25 12.74
N PHE A 70 4.76 22.93 12.45
CA PHE A 70 4.53 22.41 11.11
C PHE A 70 3.10 22.70 10.62
N GLU A 71 2.09 22.54 11.46
CA GLU A 71 0.69 22.88 11.15
C GLU A 71 0.53 24.37 10.83
N ALA A 72 1.14 25.26 11.63
CA ALA A 72 1.12 26.68 11.39
C ALA A 72 1.79 27.06 10.06
N LEU A 73 2.98 26.51 9.78
CA LEU A 73 3.70 26.69 8.52
C LEU A 73 2.88 26.20 7.31
N THR A 74 2.24 25.05 7.44
CA THR A 74 1.38 24.46 6.40
C THR A 74 0.15 25.32 6.12
N SER A 75 -0.47 25.84 7.17
CA SER A 75 -1.65 26.70 7.07
C SER A 75 -1.32 28.01 6.34
N LEU A 76 -0.25 28.71 6.73
CA LEU A 76 0.20 29.94 6.10
C LEU A 76 0.62 29.69 4.63
N TYR A 77 1.37 28.61 4.39
CA TYR A 77 1.78 28.25 3.04
C TYR A 77 0.59 28.01 2.10
N SER A 78 -0.44 27.29 2.60
CA SER A 78 -1.66 26.99 1.84
C SER A 78 -2.52 28.23 1.60
N ALA A 79 -2.52 29.20 2.53
CA ALA A 79 -3.19 30.48 2.35
C ALA A 79 -2.46 31.41 1.36
N GLY A 80 -1.22 31.09 1.00
CA GLY A 80 -0.38 31.94 0.15
C GLY A 80 0.37 33.05 0.90
N ASP A 81 0.27 33.04 2.23
CA ASP A 81 0.89 34.02 3.11
C ASP A 81 2.40 33.74 3.32
N GLU A 82 3.12 34.76 3.81
CA GLU A 82 4.50 34.56 4.24
C GLU A 82 4.53 33.73 5.53
N ALA A 83 5.36 32.71 5.56
CA ALA A 83 5.48 31.77 6.67
C ALA A 83 6.86 31.95 7.34
N ASP A 84 7.01 33.02 8.07
CA ASP A 84 8.21 33.40 8.84
C ASP A 84 7.99 33.31 10.37
N VAL A 85 9.03 33.58 11.13
CA VAL A 85 8.98 33.53 12.60
C VAL A 85 7.88 34.45 13.18
N VAL A 86 7.59 35.58 12.54
CA VAL A 86 6.62 36.59 13.05
C VAL A 86 5.19 36.10 12.77
N THR A 87 4.91 35.68 11.53
CA THR A 87 3.58 35.24 11.11
C THR A 87 3.20 33.88 11.74
N VAL A 88 4.15 32.95 11.84
CA VAL A 88 3.97 31.68 12.56
C VAL A 88 3.76 31.93 14.06
N GLY A 89 4.54 32.86 14.65
CA GLY A 89 4.37 33.23 16.05
C GLY A 89 3.00 33.83 16.34
N ASP A 90 2.50 34.75 15.51
CA ASP A 90 1.17 35.35 15.63
C ASP A 90 0.05 34.28 15.51
N LEU A 91 0.18 33.35 14.55
CA LEU A 91 -0.79 32.26 14.39
C LEU A 91 -0.82 31.32 15.60
N LEU A 92 0.34 30.97 16.14
CA LEU A 92 0.46 30.11 17.32
C LEU A 92 -0.03 30.83 18.59
N ASP A 93 0.19 32.14 18.70
CA ASP A 93 -0.30 32.95 19.85
C ASP A 93 -1.83 33.08 19.85
N ARG A 94 -2.44 33.28 18.67
CA ARG A 94 -3.92 33.26 18.50
C ARG A 94 -4.56 31.92 18.89
N ASN A 95 -3.83 30.84 18.78
CA ASN A 95 -4.30 29.49 19.16
C ASN A 95 -3.90 29.11 20.59
N ASP A 96 -3.37 30.07 21.40
CA ASP A 96 -2.91 29.83 22.78
C ASP A 96 -1.79 28.77 22.92
N LEU A 97 -1.05 28.49 21.83
CA LEU A 97 -0.01 27.46 21.82
C LEU A 97 1.41 28.03 22.07
N LEU A 98 1.66 29.29 21.68
CA LEU A 98 3.01 29.86 21.64
C LEU A 98 3.70 29.87 23.02
N GLN A 99 2.98 30.25 24.06
CA GLN A 99 3.55 30.40 25.42
C GLN A 99 3.98 29.02 25.98
N GLY A 100 3.18 28.01 25.74
CA GLY A 100 3.47 26.65 26.18
C GLY A 100 4.68 26.01 25.50
N MET A 101 5.07 26.48 24.33
CA MET A 101 6.22 25.96 23.58
C MET A 101 7.53 26.66 23.85
N GLY A 102 7.53 27.70 24.71
CA GLY A 102 8.73 28.50 25.01
C GLY A 102 8.72 29.88 24.35
N GLY A 103 7.59 30.33 23.82
CA GLY A 103 7.40 31.67 23.24
C GLY A 103 8.12 31.86 21.90
N SER A 104 8.18 33.10 21.45
CA SER A 104 8.87 33.48 20.19
C SER A 104 10.38 33.18 20.22
N ALA A 105 10.98 33.02 21.39
CA ALA A 105 12.39 32.68 21.51
C ALA A 105 12.70 31.31 20.91
N MET A 106 11.82 30.33 21.08
CA MET A 106 11.96 29.01 20.47
C MET A 106 11.98 29.06 18.93
N LEU A 107 11.10 29.86 18.32
CA LEU A 107 11.06 30.01 16.86
C LEU A 107 12.34 30.66 16.33
N LEU A 108 12.86 31.67 17.04
CA LEU A 108 14.12 32.32 16.72
C LEU A 108 15.31 31.35 16.86
N ASP A 109 15.32 30.53 17.90
CA ASP A 109 16.35 29.51 18.11
C ASP A 109 16.34 28.50 16.98
N LEU A 110 15.17 27.97 16.57
CA LEU A 110 15.02 27.04 15.44
C LEU A 110 15.54 27.68 14.15
N GLN A 111 15.19 28.93 13.88
CA GLN A 111 15.66 29.63 12.70
C GLN A 111 17.18 29.84 12.72
N SER A 112 17.73 30.24 13.89
CA SER A 112 19.17 30.54 14.03
C SER A 112 20.06 29.31 13.91
N GLN A 113 19.55 28.13 14.30
CA GLN A 113 20.24 26.85 14.26
C GLN A 113 19.97 26.07 12.96
N ALA A 114 19.18 26.65 12.03
CA ALA A 114 18.81 26.02 10.78
C ALA A 114 20.06 25.77 9.91
N PRO A 115 20.28 24.53 9.45
CA PRO A 115 21.34 24.23 8.50
C PRO A 115 20.98 24.71 7.08
N ALA A 116 21.74 24.26 6.08
CA ALA A 116 21.48 24.66 4.71
C ALA A 116 20.06 24.24 4.24
N VAL A 117 19.33 25.17 3.64
CA VAL A 117 17.94 25.00 3.18
C VAL A 117 17.78 23.84 2.19
N THR A 118 18.83 23.52 1.41
CA THR A 118 18.84 22.42 0.44
C THR A 118 18.67 21.02 1.09
N GLY A 119 18.81 20.91 2.41
CA GLY A 119 18.64 19.67 3.16
C GLY A 119 17.20 19.32 3.57
N ALA A 120 16.22 20.19 3.32
CA ALA A 120 14.85 20.04 3.82
C ALA A 120 14.22 18.67 3.52
N LYS A 121 14.32 18.21 2.26
CA LYS A 121 13.80 16.89 1.85
C LYS A 121 14.45 15.74 2.64
N LYS A 122 15.76 15.79 2.84
CA LYS A 122 16.49 14.74 3.59
C LYS A 122 16.11 14.73 5.06
N TYR A 123 15.92 15.90 5.68
CA TYR A 123 15.45 15.98 7.08
C TYR A 123 14.04 15.44 7.20
N ALA A 124 13.15 15.78 6.27
CA ALA A 124 11.79 15.25 6.21
C ALA A 124 11.77 13.72 6.08
N GLU A 125 12.61 13.14 5.22
CA GLU A 125 12.76 11.68 5.10
C GLU A 125 13.14 11.03 6.44
N ILE A 126 14.09 11.59 7.18
CA ILE A 126 14.51 11.05 8.49
C ILE A 126 13.38 11.15 9.53
N VAL A 127 12.62 12.24 9.53
CA VAL A 127 11.44 12.41 10.42
C VAL A 127 10.40 11.35 10.08
N ARG A 128 10.08 11.14 8.79
CA ARG A 128 9.14 10.11 8.32
C ARG A 128 9.59 8.69 8.68
N GLU A 129 10.86 8.36 8.52
CA GLU A 129 11.40 7.05 8.89
C GLU A 129 11.21 6.75 10.39
N ASN A 130 11.51 7.74 11.26
CA ASN A 130 11.28 7.58 12.69
C ASN A 130 9.78 7.48 13.04
N ALA A 131 8.91 8.23 12.37
CA ALA A 131 7.47 8.13 12.53
C ALA A 131 6.94 6.74 12.13
N LEU A 132 7.43 6.18 11.03
CA LEU A 132 7.09 4.82 10.59
C LEU A 132 7.49 3.77 11.63
N LEU A 133 8.69 3.90 12.21
CA LEU A 133 9.13 2.99 13.28
C LEU A 133 8.24 3.11 14.52
N ARG A 134 7.81 4.34 14.91
CA ARG A 134 6.86 4.54 16.00
C ARG A 134 5.50 3.91 15.69
N ARG A 135 4.99 4.09 14.46
CA ARG A 135 3.73 3.46 14.04
C ARG A 135 3.82 1.94 14.11
N LEU A 136 4.96 1.35 13.68
CA LEU A 136 5.19 -0.09 13.78
C LEU A 136 5.19 -0.59 15.23
N ILE A 137 5.78 0.16 16.15
CA ILE A 137 5.76 -0.15 17.59
C ILE A 137 4.33 -0.06 18.14
N SER A 138 3.58 0.99 17.75
CA SER A 138 2.18 1.16 18.19
C SER A 138 1.32 -0.01 17.72
N VAL A 139 1.40 -0.37 16.46
CA VAL A 139 0.67 -1.51 15.87
C VAL A 139 1.10 -2.83 16.50
N GLY A 140 2.39 -3.02 16.79
CA GLY A 140 2.86 -4.21 17.51
C GLY A 140 2.25 -4.35 18.92
N ASN A 141 2.09 -3.24 19.64
CA ASN A 141 1.42 -3.23 20.94
C ASN A 141 -0.09 -3.50 20.81
N GLU A 142 -0.74 -2.94 19.81
CA GLU A 142 -2.17 -3.14 19.53
C GLU A 142 -2.46 -4.61 19.18
N ILE A 143 -1.62 -5.24 18.36
CA ILE A 143 -1.68 -6.67 18.04
C ILE A 143 -1.51 -7.53 19.31
N ALA A 144 -0.57 -7.14 20.19
CA ALA A 144 -0.38 -7.83 21.44
C ALA A 144 -1.61 -7.72 22.36
N GLU A 145 -2.28 -6.56 22.41
CA GLU A 145 -3.53 -6.37 23.17
C GLU A 145 -4.65 -7.25 22.62
N ILE A 146 -4.87 -7.26 21.30
CA ILE A 146 -5.85 -8.15 20.65
C ILE A 146 -5.66 -9.61 21.11
N ALA A 147 -4.42 -10.08 21.18
CA ALA A 147 -4.12 -11.45 21.59
C ALA A 147 -4.33 -11.68 23.09
N TYR A 148 -4.01 -10.70 23.95
CA TYR A 148 -4.22 -10.79 25.41
C TYR A 148 -5.70 -10.76 25.81
N ASP A 149 -6.55 -10.09 25.04
CA ASP A 149 -8.00 -10.02 25.28
C ASP A 149 -8.72 -11.35 25.00
N ARG A 150 -8.02 -12.36 24.47
CA ARG A 150 -8.52 -13.71 24.20
C ARG A 150 -9.85 -13.70 23.45
N PRO A 151 -9.87 -13.20 22.20
CA PRO A 151 -11.08 -13.12 21.40
C PRO A 151 -11.69 -14.51 21.15
N ASP A 152 -13.02 -14.59 21.10
CA ASP A 152 -13.74 -15.83 20.82
C ASP A 152 -13.47 -16.35 19.39
N ASP A 153 -13.21 -15.44 18.44
CA ASP A 153 -12.87 -15.73 17.05
C ASP A 153 -11.38 -15.41 16.77
N VAL A 154 -10.56 -16.44 16.88
CA VAL A 154 -9.12 -16.33 16.67
C VAL A 154 -8.77 -15.99 15.22
N VAL A 155 -9.54 -16.49 14.25
CA VAL A 155 -9.29 -16.22 12.82
C VAL A 155 -9.48 -14.73 12.53
N LYS A 156 -10.57 -14.17 13.01
CA LYS A 156 -10.85 -12.73 12.86
C LYS A 156 -9.80 -11.85 13.53
N ALA A 157 -9.28 -12.27 14.69
CA ALA A 157 -8.22 -11.54 15.38
C ALA A 157 -6.89 -11.55 14.59
N VAL A 158 -6.58 -12.66 13.92
CA VAL A 158 -5.42 -12.75 13.02
C VAL A 158 -5.61 -11.85 11.80
N ASP A 159 -6.78 -11.85 11.17
CA ASP A 159 -7.10 -10.97 10.05
C ASP A 159 -6.95 -9.47 10.42
N GLU A 160 -7.40 -9.11 11.64
CA GLU A 160 -7.27 -7.75 12.16
C GLU A 160 -5.81 -7.36 12.38
N ALA A 161 -5.00 -8.25 12.94
CA ALA A 161 -3.57 -8.05 13.11
C ALA A 161 -2.84 -7.89 11.77
N GLU A 162 -3.17 -8.70 10.77
CA GLU A 162 -2.63 -8.58 9.40
C GLU A 162 -3.00 -7.24 8.77
N HIS A 163 -4.25 -6.79 8.94
CA HIS A 163 -4.72 -5.50 8.42
C HIS A 163 -3.91 -4.33 9.02
N LEU A 164 -3.69 -4.33 10.33
CA LEU A 164 -2.90 -3.31 11.02
C LEU A 164 -1.46 -3.24 10.49
N VAL A 165 -0.81 -4.38 10.25
CA VAL A 165 0.54 -4.43 9.69
C VAL A 165 0.55 -3.91 8.24
N PHE A 166 -0.45 -4.28 7.46
CA PHE A 166 -0.58 -3.85 6.07
C PHE A 166 -0.78 -2.35 5.92
N GLU A 167 -1.57 -1.72 6.80
CA GLU A 167 -1.71 -0.25 6.83
C GLU A 167 -0.36 0.46 7.02
N VAL A 168 0.50 -0.06 7.90
CA VAL A 168 1.85 0.48 8.10
C VAL A 168 2.69 0.38 6.81
N ALA A 169 2.55 -0.72 6.07
CA ALA A 169 3.27 -0.92 4.82
C ALA A 169 2.75 -0.03 3.69
N GLN A 170 1.43 0.19 3.61
CA GLN A 170 0.81 1.07 2.60
C GLN A 170 1.12 2.55 2.81
N GLY A 171 1.34 3.01 4.03
CA GLY A 171 1.78 4.39 4.32
C GLY A 171 3.09 4.79 3.62
N ARG A 172 3.78 3.85 2.95
CA ARG A 172 4.93 4.13 2.07
C ARG A 172 4.53 4.57 0.65
N ALA A 173 3.28 4.40 0.24
CA ALA A 173 2.84 4.50 -1.15
C ALA A 173 2.15 5.84 -1.51
N SER A 174 2.32 6.90 -0.71
CA SER A 174 1.64 8.18 -0.98
C SER A 174 2.26 9.04 -2.08
N ASP A 175 3.21 8.52 -2.85
CA ASP A 175 3.80 9.23 -4.00
C ASP A 175 3.07 8.88 -5.32
N THR A 176 1.72 8.99 -5.31
CA THR A 176 0.88 8.62 -6.47
C THR A 176 0.58 9.78 -7.43
N MET A 177 0.94 11.01 -7.08
CA MET A 177 0.79 12.15 -8.01
C MET A 177 1.98 12.22 -8.97
N ALA A 178 1.77 11.79 -10.22
CA ALA A 178 2.76 11.95 -11.28
C ALA A 178 2.48 13.22 -12.09
N ASN A 179 3.53 13.96 -12.44
CA ASN A 179 3.41 15.12 -13.31
C ASN A 179 2.95 14.66 -14.71
N MET A 180 2.02 15.39 -15.32
CA MET A 180 1.49 15.09 -16.66
C MET A 180 2.61 15.00 -17.71
N ARG A 181 3.66 15.81 -17.61
CA ARG A 181 4.81 15.75 -18.51
C ARG A 181 5.47 14.38 -18.49
N ASP A 182 5.77 13.84 -17.29
CA ASP A 182 6.43 12.54 -17.11
C ASP A 182 5.52 11.40 -17.58
N MET A 183 4.20 11.58 -17.41
CA MET A 183 3.20 10.62 -17.91
C MET A 183 3.11 10.62 -19.43
N ILE A 184 3.21 11.79 -20.07
CA ILE A 184 3.21 11.91 -21.54
C ILE A 184 4.48 11.28 -22.12
N GLU A 185 5.66 11.53 -21.55
CA GLU A 185 6.91 10.90 -21.99
C GLU A 185 6.80 9.37 -21.94
N LYS A 186 6.38 8.80 -20.81
CA LYS A 186 6.14 7.35 -20.68
C LYS A 186 5.08 6.81 -21.65
N SER A 187 4.07 7.62 -21.95
CA SER A 187 3.03 7.23 -22.91
C SER A 187 3.56 7.21 -24.35
N LEU A 188 4.45 8.15 -24.72
CA LEU A 188 5.10 8.18 -26.02
C LEU A 188 6.04 6.97 -26.18
N ASP A 189 6.88 6.68 -25.20
CA ASP A 189 7.76 5.50 -25.20
C ASP A 189 6.94 4.21 -25.42
N ARG A 190 5.78 4.12 -24.74
CA ARG A 190 4.88 2.98 -24.90
C ARG A 190 4.28 2.90 -26.30
N LEU A 191 3.89 4.03 -26.88
CA LEU A 191 3.36 4.10 -28.24
C LEU A 191 4.42 3.71 -29.28
N GLU A 192 5.66 4.16 -29.11
CA GLU A 192 6.78 3.77 -29.97
C GLU A 192 7.03 2.26 -29.92
N MET A 193 7.07 1.67 -28.71
CA MET A 193 7.20 0.21 -28.57
C MET A 193 6.04 -0.56 -29.21
N LEU A 194 4.80 -0.05 -29.14
CA LEU A 194 3.65 -0.66 -29.78
C LEU A 194 3.73 -0.55 -31.31
N TYR A 195 4.20 0.59 -31.83
CA TYR A 195 4.38 0.81 -33.24
C TYR A 195 5.46 -0.10 -33.83
N GLU A 196 6.58 -0.28 -33.12
CA GLU A 196 7.66 -1.19 -33.53
C GLU A 196 7.26 -2.67 -33.52
N ARG A 197 6.35 -3.08 -32.59
CA ARG A 197 5.83 -4.46 -32.52
C ARG A 197 4.88 -4.79 -33.66
N GLY A 198 4.31 -3.81 -34.35
CA GLY A 198 3.31 -4.00 -35.40
C GLY A 198 1.92 -4.43 -34.87
N GLU A 199 1.07 -4.91 -35.77
CA GLU A 199 -0.26 -5.41 -35.41
C GLU A 199 -0.16 -6.65 -34.50
N GLY A 200 -0.44 -6.50 -33.21
CA GLY A 200 -0.42 -7.57 -32.24
C GLY A 200 -1.30 -7.27 -31.02
N ILE A 201 -1.74 -8.32 -30.35
CA ILE A 201 -2.51 -8.22 -29.10
C ILE A 201 -1.60 -7.61 -28.04
N THR A 202 -2.00 -6.45 -27.49
CA THR A 202 -1.19 -5.67 -26.52
C THR A 202 -1.35 -6.18 -25.10
N GLY A 203 -2.51 -6.78 -24.78
CA GLY A 203 -2.84 -7.38 -23.50
C GLY A 203 -2.54 -8.88 -23.45
N THR A 204 -3.06 -9.55 -22.41
CA THR A 204 -3.03 -11.01 -22.30
C THR A 204 -4.12 -11.60 -23.19
N PRO A 205 -3.78 -12.47 -24.17
CA PRO A 205 -4.78 -13.09 -25.03
C PRO A 205 -5.78 -13.95 -24.25
N THR A 206 -7.05 -13.86 -24.62
CA THR A 206 -8.12 -14.68 -24.06
C THR A 206 -8.22 -16.05 -24.68
N GLY A 207 -7.68 -16.22 -25.90
CA GLY A 207 -7.82 -17.40 -26.73
C GLY A 207 -9.10 -17.42 -27.57
N PHE A 208 -9.93 -16.40 -27.48
CA PHE A 208 -11.10 -16.18 -28.35
C PHE A 208 -10.80 -15.03 -29.29
N VAL A 209 -10.54 -15.36 -30.58
CA VAL A 209 -10.05 -14.40 -31.58
C VAL A 209 -10.92 -13.15 -31.67
N ASP A 210 -12.23 -13.30 -31.82
CA ASP A 210 -13.15 -12.14 -31.93
C ASP A 210 -13.15 -11.26 -30.66
N LEU A 211 -12.94 -11.87 -29.49
CA LEU A 211 -12.83 -11.13 -28.22
C LEU A 211 -11.48 -10.44 -28.10
N ASP A 212 -10.42 -11.09 -28.54
CA ASP A 212 -9.08 -10.54 -28.55
C ASP A 212 -8.95 -9.37 -29.54
N ASP A 213 -9.59 -9.45 -30.69
CA ASP A 213 -9.69 -8.35 -31.66
C ASP A 213 -10.46 -7.16 -31.07
N LEU A 214 -11.53 -7.42 -30.29
CA LEU A 214 -12.33 -6.35 -29.68
C LEU A 214 -11.61 -5.67 -28.49
N LEU A 215 -10.91 -6.44 -27.65
CA LEU A 215 -10.27 -5.96 -26.43
C LEU A 215 -8.77 -5.65 -26.61
N SER A 216 -8.17 -6.05 -27.72
CA SER A 216 -6.70 -6.12 -27.89
C SER A 216 -6.03 -6.97 -26.81
N GLY A 217 -6.71 -8.06 -26.38
CA GLY A 217 -6.40 -8.84 -25.19
C GLY A 217 -6.78 -8.18 -23.87
N MET A 218 -6.65 -8.89 -22.76
CA MET A 218 -6.92 -8.34 -21.44
C MET A 218 -5.79 -7.41 -21.00
N GLN A 219 -6.13 -6.12 -20.81
CA GLN A 219 -5.15 -5.07 -20.49
C GLN A 219 -4.74 -5.11 -19.01
N PRO A 220 -3.49 -4.75 -18.69
CA PRO A 220 -3.03 -4.59 -17.29
C PRO A 220 -3.92 -3.60 -16.52
N ASN A 221 -4.13 -3.87 -15.23
CA ASN A 221 -4.92 -3.06 -14.30
C ASN A 221 -6.41 -2.90 -14.69
N ALA A 222 -6.93 -3.70 -15.64
CA ALA A 222 -8.32 -3.68 -16.02
C ALA A 222 -9.14 -4.73 -15.24
N LEU A 223 -10.37 -4.39 -14.88
CA LEU A 223 -11.37 -5.29 -14.31
C LEU A 223 -12.36 -5.71 -15.39
N TYR A 224 -12.48 -7.00 -15.66
CA TYR A 224 -13.43 -7.58 -16.60
C TYR A 224 -14.51 -8.33 -15.82
N VAL A 225 -15.78 -7.95 -15.99
CA VAL A 225 -16.92 -8.56 -15.32
C VAL A 225 -17.71 -9.40 -16.32
N ILE A 226 -17.82 -10.71 -16.04
CA ILE A 226 -18.56 -11.65 -16.88
C ILE A 226 -19.89 -11.98 -16.23
N GLY A 227 -21.00 -11.53 -16.83
CA GLY A 227 -22.36 -11.83 -16.42
C GLY A 227 -23.01 -12.88 -17.33
N ALA A 228 -23.66 -13.90 -16.74
CA ALA A 228 -24.43 -14.87 -17.47
C ALA A 228 -25.58 -15.43 -16.61
N ARG A 229 -26.66 -15.93 -17.27
CA ARG A 229 -27.69 -16.68 -16.56
C ARG A 229 -27.14 -18.01 -16.04
N PRO A 230 -27.72 -18.61 -15.01
CA PRO A 230 -27.33 -19.92 -14.53
C PRO A 230 -27.23 -20.95 -15.65
N ALA A 231 -26.26 -21.84 -15.59
CA ALA A 231 -25.99 -22.89 -16.55
C ALA A 231 -25.61 -22.44 -17.99
N MET A 232 -25.30 -21.16 -18.22
CA MET A 232 -24.87 -20.67 -19.54
C MET A 232 -23.35 -20.80 -19.79
N GLY A 233 -22.62 -21.45 -18.92
CA GLY A 233 -21.18 -21.71 -19.12
C GLY A 233 -20.23 -20.59 -18.65
N LYS A 234 -20.69 -19.67 -17.79
CA LYS A 234 -19.85 -18.57 -17.23
C LYS A 234 -18.49 -19.06 -16.73
N THR A 235 -18.50 -20.06 -15.84
CA THR A 235 -17.28 -20.63 -15.24
C THR A 235 -16.41 -21.30 -16.30
N SER A 236 -17.00 -22.06 -17.22
CA SER A 236 -16.26 -22.71 -18.32
C SER A 236 -15.57 -21.69 -19.23
N PHE A 237 -16.23 -20.58 -19.52
CA PHE A 237 -15.65 -19.49 -20.30
C PHE A 237 -14.45 -18.84 -19.57
N ALA A 238 -14.60 -18.53 -18.28
CA ALA A 238 -13.52 -17.98 -17.48
C ALA A 238 -12.33 -18.95 -17.34
N LEU A 239 -12.59 -20.24 -17.12
CA LEU A 239 -11.55 -21.27 -17.06
C LEU A 239 -10.82 -21.45 -18.39
N ASN A 240 -11.50 -21.34 -19.53
CA ASN A 240 -10.84 -21.40 -20.83
C ASN A 240 -9.89 -20.22 -21.06
N ILE A 241 -10.28 -19.01 -20.66
CA ILE A 241 -9.39 -17.83 -20.69
C ILE A 241 -8.18 -18.08 -19.78
N ALA A 242 -8.42 -18.53 -18.55
CA ALA A 242 -7.38 -18.84 -17.58
C ALA A 242 -6.38 -19.89 -18.10
N SER A 243 -6.92 -20.99 -18.69
CA SER A 243 -6.12 -22.06 -19.28
C SER A 243 -5.27 -21.54 -20.45
N HIS A 244 -5.88 -20.78 -21.36
CA HIS A 244 -5.15 -20.20 -22.50
C HIS A 244 -4.02 -19.26 -22.05
N ALA A 245 -4.29 -18.36 -21.12
CA ALA A 245 -3.29 -17.44 -20.59
C ALA A 245 -2.11 -18.18 -19.92
N ALA A 246 -2.39 -19.25 -19.19
CA ALA A 246 -1.35 -20.00 -18.48
C ALA A 246 -0.61 -20.97 -19.39
N VAL A 247 -1.31 -21.76 -20.20
CA VAL A 247 -0.71 -22.82 -21.01
C VAL A 247 0.00 -22.28 -22.25
N GLU A 248 -0.66 -21.35 -22.99
CA GLU A 248 -0.08 -20.78 -24.22
C GLU A 248 0.74 -19.52 -23.93
N GLY A 249 0.28 -18.70 -22.99
CA GLY A 249 0.93 -17.43 -22.65
C GLY A 249 1.99 -17.53 -21.56
N ASN A 250 2.11 -18.67 -20.89
CA ASN A 250 2.95 -18.86 -19.69
C ASN A 250 2.78 -17.74 -18.65
N LYS A 251 1.53 -17.26 -18.48
CA LYS A 251 1.19 -16.22 -17.51
C LYS A 251 0.72 -16.85 -16.21
N PRO A 252 1.19 -16.38 -15.04
CA PRO A 252 0.66 -16.86 -13.78
C PRO A 252 -0.82 -16.50 -13.65
N VAL A 253 -1.64 -17.51 -13.28
CA VAL A 253 -3.08 -17.36 -13.10
C VAL A 253 -3.48 -17.87 -11.73
N LEU A 254 -4.23 -17.04 -11.01
CA LEU A 254 -4.80 -17.37 -9.72
C LEU A 254 -6.34 -17.38 -9.85
N ILE A 255 -6.97 -18.45 -9.39
CA ILE A 255 -8.42 -18.66 -9.47
C ILE A 255 -8.97 -18.76 -8.05
N PHE A 256 -9.86 -17.84 -7.68
CA PHE A 256 -10.64 -17.93 -6.45
C PHE A 256 -12.04 -18.44 -6.78
N SER A 257 -12.48 -19.53 -6.13
CA SER A 257 -13.78 -20.12 -6.37
C SER A 257 -14.59 -20.25 -5.09
N LEU A 258 -15.74 -19.57 -5.05
CA LEU A 258 -16.69 -19.65 -3.93
C LEU A 258 -17.83 -20.65 -4.19
N GLU A 259 -17.94 -21.20 -5.39
CA GLU A 259 -19.06 -22.06 -5.81
C GLU A 259 -18.62 -23.52 -6.05
N MET A 260 -17.38 -23.72 -6.52
CA MET A 260 -16.90 -25.03 -6.97
C MET A 260 -15.55 -25.36 -6.34
N GLY A 261 -15.38 -26.60 -5.90
CA GLY A 261 -14.12 -27.09 -5.33
C GLY A 261 -12.98 -27.24 -6.35
N GLN A 262 -11.74 -27.18 -5.87
CA GLN A 262 -10.50 -27.27 -6.67
C GLN A 262 -10.50 -28.49 -7.60
N LEU A 263 -10.92 -29.64 -7.09
CA LEU A 263 -10.94 -30.87 -7.88
C LEU A 263 -11.91 -30.81 -9.07
N GLU A 264 -13.08 -30.19 -8.88
CA GLU A 264 -14.06 -30.03 -9.95
C GLU A 264 -13.56 -29.07 -11.03
N LEU A 265 -12.93 -27.97 -10.62
CA LEU A 265 -12.34 -26.99 -11.54
C LEU A 265 -11.19 -27.60 -12.35
N SER A 266 -10.28 -28.32 -11.68
CA SER A 266 -9.15 -28.99 -12.34
C SER A 266 -9.63 -30.08 -13.34
N GLN A 267 -10.65 -30.85 -12.99
CA GLN A 267 -11.26 -31.82 -13.92
C GLN A 267 -11.89 -31.13 -15.14
N ARG A 268 -12.57 -30.01 -14.96
CA ARG A 268 -13.14 -29.23 -16.07
C ARG A 268 -12.06 -28.67 -17.00
N MET A 269 -10.98 -28.16 -16.45
CA MET A 269 -9.82 -27.70 -17.23
C MET A 269 -9.19 -28.87 -18.00
N LEU A 270 -9.03 -30.02 -17.35
CA LEU A 270 -8.49 -31.20 -17.99
C LEU A 270 -9.37 -31.71 -19.12
N CYS A 271 -10.70 -31.73 -18.93
CA CYS A 271 -11.65 -32.10 -20.00
C CYS A 271 -11.54 -31.14 -21.19
N SER A 272 -11.45 -29.84 -20.92
CA SER A 272 -11.32 -28.82 -21.97
C SER A 272 -10.01 -28.99 -22.74
N GLU A 273 -8.90 -29.13 -22.04
CA GLU A 273 -7.56 -29.23 -22.61
C GLU A 273 -7.35 -30.52 -23.40
N SER A 274 -7.84 -31.65 -22.87
CA SER A 274 -7.75 -32.95 -23.51
C SER A 274 -8.81 -33.17 -24.59
N ARG A 275 -9.83 -32.31 -24.67
CA ARG A 275 -11.01 -32.46 -25.56
C ARG A 275 -11.73 -33.78 -25.34
N VAL A 276 -11.80 -34.24 -24.09
CA VAL A 276 -12.53 -35.43 -23.68
C VAL A 276 -13.86 -35.03 -23.05
N ASP A 277 -14.93 -35.77 -23.38
CA ASP A 277 -16.25 -35.45 -22.84
C ASP A 277 -16.29 -35.56 -21.31
N SER A 278 -16.78 -34.54 -20.66
CA SER A 278 -16.82 -34.44 -19.20
C SER A 278 -17.72 -35.51 -18.55
N LYS A 279 -18.76 -36.00 -19.27
CA LYS A 279 -19.62 -37.07 -18.79
C LYS A 279 -18.89 -38.42 -18.84
N SER A 280 -18.16 -38.67 -19.92
CA SER A 280 -17.33 -39.87 -20.06
C SER A 280 -16.25 -39.96 -19.00
N MET A 281 -15.62 -38.82 -18.69
CA MET A 281 -14.62 -38.73 -17.61
C MET A 281 -15.24 -39.00 -16.24
N ARG A 282 -16.39 -38.39 -15.94
CA ARG A 282 -17.10 -38.56 -14.66
C ARG A 282 -17.65 -39.99 -14.48
N ASP A 283 -18.17 -40.60 -15.55
CA ASP A 283 -18.75 -41.93 -15.49
C ASP A 283 -17.69 -43.03 -15.58
N GLY A 284 -16.40 -42.66 -15.79
CA GLY A 284 -15.30 -43.62 -15.96
C GLY A 284 -15.34 -44.42 -17.27
N ARG A 285 -16.10 -43.94 -18.28
CA ARG A 285 -16.25 -44.60 -19.58
C ARG A 285 -15.29 -43.99 -20.59
N LEU A 286 -14.00 -44.29 -20.42
CA LEU A 286 -12.91 -43.77 -21.24
C LEU A 286 -12.38 -44.91 -22.13
N ASP A 287 -12.13 -44.63 -23.39
CA ASP A 287 -11.44 -45.55 -24.29
C ASP A 287 -9.92 -45.29 -24.28
N GLU A 288 -9.15 -46.12 -25.01
CA GLU A 288 -7.69 -46.01 -25.04
C GLU A 288 -7.22 -44.71 -25.70
N SER A 289 -8.00 -44.16 -26.64
CA SER A 289 -7.72 -42.88 -27.29
C SER A 289 -7.94 -41.71 -26.32
N ASP A 290 -8.94 -41.81 -25.45
CA ASP A 290 -9.21 -40.79 -24.43
C ASP A 290 -8.10 -40.70 -23.37
N TRP A 291 -7.58 -41.87 -22.95
CA TRP A 291 -6.43 -41.92 -22.06
C TRP A 291 -5.18 -41.25 -22.64
N THR A 292 -4.95 -41.43 -23.95
CA THR A 292 -3.85 -40.76 -24.64
C THR A 292 -4.03 -39.25 -24.64
N LYS A 293 -5.24 -38.75 -24.96
CA LYS A 293 -5.56 -37.28 -24.92
C LYS A 293 -5.44 -36.71 -23.52
N ILE A 294 -5.95 -37.44 -22.51
CA ILE A 294 -5.84 -37.03 -21.10
C ILE A 294 -4.37 -36.91 -20.70
N SER A 295 -3.52 -37.87 -21.06
CA SER A 295 -2.10 -37.84 -20.75
C SER A 295 -1.42 -36.58 -21.31
N HIS A 296 -1.76 -36.20 -22.56
CA HIS A 296 -1.27 -34.93 -23.15
C HIS A 296 -1.81 -33.70 -22.41
N GLY A 297 -3.11 -33.68 -22.08
CA GLY A 297 -3.71 -32.58 -21.30
C GLY A 297 -3.08 -32.43 -19.92
N VAL A 298 -2.81 -33.54 -19.22
CA VAL A 298 -2.13 -33.55 -17.93
C VAL A 298 -0.72 -32.95 -18.06
N ALA A 299 0.05 -33.36 -19.05
CA ALA A 299 1.40 -32.86 -19.26
C ALA A 299 1.40 -31.31 -19.42
N ARG A 300 0.50 -30.77 -20.25
CA ARG A 300 0.39 -29.32 -20.48
C ARG A 300 -0.06 -28.54 -19.25
N LEU A 301 -1.11 -29.00 -18.56
CA LEU A 301 -1.64 -28.33 -17.37
C LEU A 301 -0.70 -28.44 -16.17
N SER A 302 0.09 -29.50 -16.04
CA SER A 302 1.03 -29.66 -14.93
C SER A 302 2.21 -28.69 -14.98
N GLU A 303 2.57 -28.22 -16.16
CA GLU A 303 3.64 -27.24 -16.37
C GLU A 303 3.10 -25.78 -16.31
N ALA A 304 1.79 -25.60 -16.42
CA ALA A 304 1.17 -24.28 -16.44
C ALA A 304 1.14 -23.64 -15.04
N PRO A 305 1.48 -22.36 -14.89
CA PRO A 305 1.48 -21.66 -13.63
C PRO A 305 0.05 -21.27 -13.21
N ILE A 306 -0.74 -22.24 -12.73
CA ILE A 306 -2.13 -22.06 -12.31
C ILE A 306 -2.28 -22.45 -10.84
N TRP A 307 -2.88 -21.56 -10.04
CA TRP A 307 -3.23 -21.80 -8.66
C TRP A 307 -4.74 -21.67 -8.49
N ILE A 308 -5.35 -22.56 -7.71
CA ILE A 308 -6.78 -22.55 -7.43
C ILE A 308 -6.98 -22.55 -5.93
N ASP A 309 -7.77 -21.60 -5.44
CA ASP A 309 -8.19 -21.52 -4.06
C ASP A 309 -9.72 -21.57 -3.97
N ASP A 310 -10.26 -22.53 -3.22
CA ASP A 310 -11.70 -22.75 -3.01
C ASP A 310 -12.14 -22.49 -1.56
N ASN A 311 -11.29 -21.82 -0.76
CA ASN A 311 -11.61 -21.50 0.62
C ASN A 311 -12.63 -20.34 0.65
N PRO A 312 -13.86 -20.56 1.17
CA PRO A 312 -14.86 -19.49 1.25
C PRO A 312 -14.56 -18.43 2.31
N GLY A 313 -13.62 -18.67 3.21
CA GLY A 313 -13.16 -17.75 4.25
C GLY A 313 -11.96 -16.90 3.86
N LEU A 314 -11.56 -16.90 2.59
CA LEU A 314 -10.46 -16.07 2.11
C LEU A 314 -10.75 -14.59 2.27
N THR A 315 -9.90 -13.92 3.05
CA THR A 315 -9.85 -12.45 3.07
C THR A 315 -8.97 -11.94 1.93
N VAL A 316 -9.22 -10.71 1.49
CA VAL A 316 -8.39 -10.05 0.46
C VAL A 316 -6.91 -10.03 0.86
N MET A 317 -6.63 -9.97 2.17
CA MET A 317 -5.28 -9.97 2.72
C MET A 317 -4.56 -11.30 2.52
N LEU A 318 -5.21 -12.43 2.80
CA LEU A 318 -4.64 -13.76 2.56
C LEU A 318 -4.33 -13.98 1.07
N SER A 319 -5.16 -13.45 0.18
CA SER A 319 -4.93 -13.46 -1.26
C SER A 319 -3.65 -12.72 -1.66
N LEU A 320 -3.37 -11.57 -1.02
CA LEU A 320 -2.18 -10.75 -1.32
C LEU A 320 -0.87 -11.33 -0.77
N ILE A 321 -0.93 -12.15 0.27
CA ILE A 321 0.28 -12.77 0.87
C ILE A 321 0.77 -13.97 0.04
N HIS A 322 -0.12 -14.63 -0.72
CA HIS A 322 0.22 -15.82 -1.51
C HIS A 322 0.61 -15.51 -2.97
N ILE A 323 0.54 -14.25 -3.39
CA ILE A 323 1.02 -13.76 -4.69
C ILE A 323 2.45 -13.25 -4.57
#